data_5c932d09bd58991070115386465ed0c9
#
_entry.id   5c932d09bd58991070115386465ed0c9
#
_cell.length_a   1.000
_cell.length_b   1.000
_cell.length_c   1.000
_cell.angle_alpha   90.00
_cell.angle_beta   90.00
_cell.angle_gamma   90.00
#
_symmetry.space_group_name_H-M   'P 1'
#
loop_
_entity.id
_entity.type
_entity.pdbx_description
1 polymer ?
#
loop_
_entity_poly.entity_id
_entity_poly.type
_entity_poly.pdbx_seq_one_letter_code
_entity_poly.pdbx_strand_id
1 'polypeptide(L)'
;MDTELTGTQNTVATSLELGTSSLRAATVGQDLSNRISTGIPELDDIMWGGYISRRSYVVRGDPGAGKTTVGLHFLAAGALRGEITLYITVGEPEEQIRMNATSIGLRLNNVAFLDLSTNTEFLSEMERYSSPQLQEEANPLSITERIIQQIRVLKPQRVFLDSMTQLRMISPDSFQMRKQVLEFLRFLIEQEATVLFTSEMSDDSSQNDLQVICDGVINLHNAERGRTISISKFRGSDFIAGEHDMQLSSTGLHVFPHLMPEIQHVDFGNETATSGISELDEMLHGGLACGTITIITGPSGVGKTTLGLQFMKEMAGKGEHSIVYLFEEWEHVLIKRCESLNIPICKMIEQRTLSINQIEAKRYRPDEFAYRVRRDIEATQTSIVMIDSVAGYRLSVHVADLVGHLHALCKYLQGKGIAVLLINELEAITSNEFRATELGISYMADNLIFLRYFEQEGELHKAIGVLKKRTTDIERTMREIEITSDGLKIGQPLTELQDILRVPHLTKREQSNML
;
A
#
# COMPACT_ATOMS: atom_id res chain seq x y z
N MET A 1 -22.47 -50.79 -22.60
CA MET A 1 -21.11 -50.48 -23.05
C MET A 1 -20.75 -49.15 -22.43
N ASP A 2 -20.08 -49.36 -21.32
CA ASP A 2 -19.58 -48.32 -20.42
C ASP A 2 -18.41 -47.56 -21.02
N THR A 3 -18.30 -46.28 -20.74
CA THR A 3 -17.03 -45.57 -20.51
C THR A 3 -17.32 -44.24 -19.82
N GLU A 4 -17.14 -44.22 -18.52
CA GLU A 4 -16.32 -43.41 -17.66
C GLU A 4 -16.15 -41.93 -18.02
N LEU A 5 -16.81 -41.10 -17.22
CA LEU A 5 -16.51 -39.71 -16.95
C LEU A 5 -15.87 -39.64 -15.54
N THR A 6 -14.56 -39.58 -15.50
CA THR A 6 -13.82 -39.22 -14.29
C THR A 6 -12.82 -38.12 -14.61
N GLY A 7 -12.86 -37.06 -13.82
CA GLY A 7 -11.65 -36.28 -13.56
C GLY A 7 -11.60 -34.86 -14.07
N THR A 8 -12.16 -33.90 -13.34
CA THR A 8 -11.61 -32.54 -13.24
C THR A 8 -12.04 -31.89 -11.91
N GLN A 9 -11.41 -32.33 -10.84
CA GLN A 9 -11.35 -31.58 -9.57
C GLN A 9 -9.94 -31.77 -9.05
N ASN A 10 -9.06 -30.80 -9.34
CA ASN A 10 -7.84 -30.49 -8.58
C ASN A 10 -6.98 -29.51 -9.36
N THR A 11 -7.28 -28.22 -9.31
CA THR A 11 -6.32 -27.16 -9.69
C THR A 11 -6.81 -25.80 -9.16
N VAL A 12 -6.95 -25.63 -7.85
CA VAL A 12 -7.14 -24.29 -7.22
C VAL A 12 -6.32 -24.13 -5.93
N ALA A 13 -5.50 -25.10 -5.57
CA ALA A 13 -4.78 -25.07 -4.28
C ALA A 13 -3.28 -24.72 -4.36
N THR A 14 -2.74 -24.32 -5.53
CA THR A 14 -1.27 -24.18 -5.71
C THR A 14 -0.79 -22.79 -6.08
N SER A 15 -1.61 -21.74 -5.94
CA SER A 15 -1.22 -20.37 -6.32
C SER A 15 -1.05 -19.38 -5.14
N LEU A 16 -0.96 -19.86 -3.91
CA LEU A 16 -0.80 -19.03 -2.71
C LEU A 16 0.62 -19.01 -2.09
N GLU A 17 1.59 -19.69 -2.66
CA GLU A 17 2.95 -19.80 -2.07
C GLU A 17 4.05 -18.94 -2.73
N LEU A 18 3.77 -18.15 -3.76
CA LEU A 18 4.81 -17.48 -4.54
C LEU A 18 5.04 -15.99 -4.21
N GLY A 19 4.35 -15.41 -3.20
CA GLY A 19 4.42 -13.96 -2.90
C GLY A 19 5.38 -13.52 -1.77
N THR A 20 6.05 -14.42 -1.06
CA THR A 20 6.75 -14.08 0.21
C THR A 20 8.28 -14.01 0.15
N SER A 21 8.90 -14.04 -1.03
CA SER A 21 10.36 -14.26 -1.12
C SER A 21 11.24 -13.00 -1.12
N SER A 22 10.73 -11.81 -1.39
CA SER A 22 11.59 -10.63 -1.57
C SER A 22 11.93 -9.86 -0.27
N LEU A 23 11.07 -9.86 0.73
CA LEU A 23 11.38 -9.24 2.04
C LEU A 23 12.27 -10.15 2.93
N ARG A 24 12.35 -11.44 2.64
CA ARG A 24 13.20 -12.39 3.39
C ARG A 24 14.71 -12.19 3.22
N ALA A 25 15.15 -11.49 2.19
CA ALA A 25 16.58 -11.33 1.90
C ALA A 25 17.32 -10.33 2.81
N ALA A 26 16.62 -9.45 3.51
CA ALA A 26 17.24 -8.39 4.33
C ALA A 26 17.43 -8.76 5.81
N THR A 27 16.88 -9.87 6.29
CA THR A 27 16.99 -10.30 7.71
C THR A 27 18.14 -11.28 7.93
N VAL A 28 19.36 -10.83 7.78
CA VAL A 28 20.55 -11.58 8.24
C VAL A 28 20.53 -11.58 9.77
N GLY A 29 20.13 -12.71 10.38
CA GLY A 29 20.35 -12.99 11.80
C GLY A 29 19.13 -13.10 12.71
N GLN A 30 17.90 -13.01 12.23
CA GLN A 30 16.72 -13.29 13.07
C GLN A 30 16.29 -14.76 13.00
N ASP A 31 16.15 -15.38 14.18
CA ASP A 31 15.60 -16.74 14.30
C ASP A 31 14.10 -16.75 13.98
N LEU A 32 13.75 -17.15 12.75
CA LEU A 32 12.38 -17.25 12.27
C LEU A 32 11.65 -18.50 12.83
N SER A 33 12.35 -19.39 13.51
CA SER A 33 11.77 -20.66 14.02
C SER A 33 10.72 -20.46 15.10
N ASN A 34 10.70 -19.27 15.73
CA ASN A 34 9.79 -18.93 16.83
C ASN A 34 8.67 -17.95 16.42
N ARG A 35 8.38 -17.84 15.12
CA ARG A 35 7.35 -16.94 14.59
C ARG A 35 6.05 -17.68 14.27
N ILE A 36 4.94 -17.03 14.57
CA ILE A 36 3.61 -17.51 14.23
C ILE A 36 2.85 -16.44 13.45
N SER A 37 2.20 -16.85 12.37
CA SER A 37 1.46 -15.95 11.51
C SER A 37 0.31 -15.26 12.25
N THR A 38 0.09 -14.00 11.98
CA THR A 38 -1.09 -13.24 12.42
C THR A 38 -2.36 -13.69 11.69
N GLY A 39 -2.22 -14.40 10.57
CA GLY A 39 -3.31 -14.72 9.63
C GLY A 39 -3.56 -13.63 8.60
N ILE A 40 -2.77 -12.57 8.63
CA ILE A 40 -2.80 -11.44 7.69
C ILE A 40 -1.37 -11.31 7.14
N PRO A 41 -1.12 -11.79 5.90
CA PRO A 41 0.24 -11.88 5.34
C PRO A 41 1.00 -10.56 5.38
N GLU A 42 0.33 -9.45 5.07
CA GLU A 42 0.95 -8.12 5.03
C GLU A 42 1.29 -7.61 6.45
N LEU A 43 0.52 -8.01 7.47
CA LEU A 43 0.85 -7.73 8.86
C LEU A 43 2.03 -8.59 9.33
N ASP A 44 2.12 -9.82 8.84
CA ASP A 44 3.30 -10.67 9.06
C ASP A 44 4.56 -10.03 8.46
N ASP A 45 4.45 -9.41 7.28
CA ASP A 45 5.56 -8.66 6.66
C ASP A 45 5.98 -7.47 7.54
N ILE A 46 5.03 -6.67 8.05
CA ILE A 46 5.29 -5.54 8.95
C ILE A 46 6.02 -6.00 10.23
N MET A 47 5.65 -7.18 10.74
CA MET A 47 6.18 -7.75 11.98
C MET A 47 7.37 -8.70 11.75
N TRP A 48 7.94 -8.74 10.55
CA TRP A 48 9.10 -9.57 10.19
C TRP A 48 8.86 -11.07 10.46
N GLY A 49 7.69 -11.55 10.03
CA GLY A 49 7.28 -12.95 10.10
C GLY A 49 6.15 -13.24 11.11
N GLY A 50 5.46 -12.21 11.60
CA GLY A 50 4.32 -12.34 12.50
C GLY A 50 4.68 -12.26 13.98
N TYR A 51 3.81 -12.78 14.84
CA TYR A 51 4.02 -12.79 16.29
C TYR A 51 5.18 -13.70 16.71
N ILE A 52 5.89 -13.34 17.79
CA ILE A 52 6.79 -14.28 18.47
C ILE A 52 5.93 -15.17 19.36
N SER A 53 6.11 -16.49 19.27
CA SER A 53 5.33 -17.46 20.04
C SER A 53 5.54 -17.30 21.56
N ARG A 54 4.57 -17.76 22.34
CA ARG A 54 4.60 -17.74 23.82
C ARG A 54 4.78 -16.33 24.40
N ARG A 55 4.10 -15.34 23.79
CA ARG A 55 4.09 -13.94 24.25
C ARG A 55 2.69 -13.39 24.24
N SER A 56 2.53 -12.22 24.86
CA SER A 56 1.27 -11.50 24.97
C SER A 56 1.24 -10.25 24.11
N TYR A 57 0.13 -10.06 23.37
CA TYR A 57 -0.09 -8.95 22.46
C TYR A 57 -1.44 -8.30 22.72
N VAL A 58 -1.49 -6.98 22.65
CA VAL A 58 -2.73 -6.22 22.74
C VAL A 58 -3.07 -5.54 21.42
N VAL A 59 -4.31 -5.70 20.97
CA VAL A 59 -4.90 -4.92 19.87
C VAL A 59 -5.80 -3.86 20.45
N ARG A 60 -5.44 -2.60 20.22
CA ARG A 60 -6.18 -1.43 20.73
C ARG A 60 -6.84 -0.69 19.58
N GLY A 61 -7.94 -0.03 19.87
CA GLY A 61 -8.63 0.81 18.89
C GLY A 61 -10.03 1.16 19.31
N ASP A 62 -10.64 2.09 18.58
CA ASP A 62 -12.01 2.51 18.80
C ASP A 62 -13.02 1.39 18.47
N PRO A 63 -14.26 1.49 18.92
CA PRO A 63 -15.33 0.60 18.47
C PRO A 63 -15.42 0.58 16.94
N GLY A 64 -15.54 -0.61 16.34
CA GLY A 64 -15.61 -0.78 14.89
C GLY A 64 -14.27 -0.63 14.14
N ALA A 65 -13.14 -0.45 14.82
CA ALA A 65 -11.83 -0.36 14.17
C ALA A 65 -11.34 -1.70 13.57
N GLY A 66 -11.91 -2.85 13.98
CA GLY A 66 -11.54 -4.17 13.46
C GLY A 66 -10.76 -5.05 14.44
N LYS A 67 -10.74 -4.73 15.73
CA LYS A 67 -10.02 -5.48 16.77
C LYS A 67 -10.36 -6.98 16.77
N THR A 68 -11.66 -7.28 16.82
CA THR A 68 -12.18 -8.65 16.77
C THR A 68 -11.74 -9.37 15.50
N THR A 69 -11.77 -8.68 14.35
CA THR A 69 -11.35 -9.26 13.06
C THR A 69 -9.87 -9.68 13.07
N VAL A 70 -8.97 -8.88 13.66
CA VAL A 70 -7.55 -9.27 13.84
C VAL A 70 -7.44 -10.57 14.65
N GLY A 71 -8.19 -10.69 15.74
CA GLY A 71 -8.22 -11.90 16.57
C GLY A 71 -8.78 -13.12 15.83
N LEU A 72 -9.81 -12.93 15.01
CA LEU A 72 -10.37 -14.01 14.18
C LEU A 72 -9.38 -14.52 13.14
N HIS A 73 -8.64 -13.64 12.46
CA HIS A 73 -7.55 -14.04 11.56
C HIS A 73 -6.47 -14.84 12.29
N PHE A 74 -6.06 -14.37 13.48
CA PHE A 74 -5.05 -15.04 14.30
C PHE A 74 -5.44 -16.46 14.68
N LEU A 75 -6.69 -16.68 15.12
CA LEU A 75 -7.18 -18.00 15.48
C LEU A 75 -7.40 -18.89 14.25
N ALA A 76 -8.00 -18.36 13.18
CA ALA A 76 -8.23 -19.09 11.94
C ALA A 76 -6.92 -19.61 11.33
N ALA A 77 -5.85 -18.79 11.33
CA ALA A 77 -4.54 -19.19 10.84
C ALA A 77 -3.92 -20.34 11.66
N GLY A 78 -4.10 -20.32 12.98
CA GLY A 78 -3.68 -21.42 13.84
C GLY A 78 -4.46 -22.70 13.58
N ALA A 79 -5.78 -22.61 13.52
CA ALA A 79 -6.66 -23.74 13.25
C ALA A 79 -6.37 -24.39 11.89
N LEU A 80 -6.04 -23.61 10.85
CA LEU A 80 -5.61 -24.14 9.54
C LEU A 80 -4.30 -24.93 9.60
N ARG A 81 -3.43 -24.62 10.56
CA ARG A 81 -2.16 -25.34 10.80
C ARG A 81 -2.32 -26.54 11.76
N GLY A 82 -3.55 -26.81 12.23
CA GLY A 82 -3.82 -27.87 13.20
C GLY A 82 -3.45 -27.50 14.65
N GLU A 83 -3.18 -26.23 14.93
CA GLU A 83 -2.93 -25.75 16.29
C GLU A 83 -4.25 -25.69 17.07
N ILE A 84 -4.18 -25.97 18.38
CA ILE A 84 -5.32 -25.82 19.28
C ILE A 84 -5.51 -24.34 19.57
N THR A 85 -6.65 -23.77 19.17
CA THR A 85 -6.97 -22.36 19.29
C THR A 85 -8.20 -22.15 20.16
N LEU A 86 -8.16 -21.14 21.03
CA LEU A 86 -9.23 -20.81 21.96
C LEU A 86 -9.65 -19.34 21.84
N TYR A 87 -10.93 -19.12 21.59
CA TYR A 87 -11.57 -17.81 21.72
C TYR A 87 -12.26 -17.70 23.07
N ILE A 88 -11.93 -16.69 23.86
CA ILE A 88 -12.64 -16.34 25.11
C ILE A 88 -13.45 -15.07 24.83
N THR A 89 -14.77 -15.20 24.77
CA THR A 89 -15.67 -14.08 24.55
C THR A 89 -16.39 -13.69 25.81
N VAL A 90 -16.51 -12.37 26.02
CA VAL A 90 -17.20 -11.78 27.19
C VAL A 90 -18.44 -11.00 26.76
N GLY A 91 -18.42 -10.37 25.58
CA GLY A 91 -19.45 -9.43 25.14
C GLY A 91 -20.42 -9.96 24.09
N GLU A 92 -19.96 -10.87 23.21
CA GLU A 92 -20.78 -11.40 22.12
C GLU A 92 -20.92 -12.91 22.22
N PRO A 93 -22.12 -13.48 21.95
CA PRO A 93 -22.31 -14.94 21.90
C PRO A 93 -21.50 -15.60 20.77
N GLU A 94 -21.06 -16.84 21.00
CA GLU A 94 -20.30 -17.64 20.03
C GLU A 94 -21.00 -17.70 18.66
N GLU A 95 -22.32 -17.91 18.64
CA GLU A 95 -23.09 -18.02 17.38
C GLU A 95 -22.95 -16.75 16.53
N GLN A 96 -23.08 -15.57 17.16
CA GLN A 96 -22.95 -14.28 16.47
C GLN A 96 -21.53 -14.07 15.93
N ILE A 97 -20.50 -14.42 16.70
CA ILE A 97 -19.10 -14.33 16.28
C ILE A 97 -18.85 -15.23 15.07
N ARG A 98 -19.36 -16.47 15.06
CA ARG A 98 -19.24 -17.38 13.92
C ARG A 98 -19.95 -16.87 12.66
N MET A 99 -21.12 -16.27 12.81
CA MET A 99 -21.84 -15.62 11.70
C MET A 99 -21.03 -14.44 11.14
N ASN A 100 -20.54 -13.56 12.01
CA ASN A 100 -19.72 -12.41 11.63
C ASN A 100 -18.42 -12.86 10.91
N ALA A 101 -17.74 -13.88 11.42
CA ALA A 101 -16.55 -14.44 10.79
C ALA A 101 -16.83 -14.99 9.38
N THR A 102 -17.96 -15.70 9.21
CA THR A 102 -18.36 -16.26 7.92
C THR A 102 -18.65 -15.16 6.90
N SER A 103 -19.27 -14.05 7.32
CA SER A 103 -19.57 -12.92 6.43
C SER A 103 -18.32 -12.25 5.84
N ILE A 104 -17.17 -12.40 6.49
CA ILE A 104 -15.86 -11.90 6.03
C ILE A 104 -14.95 -13.02 5.52
N GLY A 105 -15.50 -14.18 5.16
CA GLY A 105 -14.77 -15.28 4.55
C GLY A 105 -13.90 -16.12 5.51
N LEU A 106 -13.97 -15.90 6.83
CA LEU A 106 -13.19 -16.64 7.82
C LEU A 106 -13.97 -17.88 8.31
N ARG A 107 -13.29 -19.02 8.36
CA ARG A 107 -13.84 -20.28 8.87
C ARG A 107 -13.28 -20.60 10.25
N LEU A 108 -14.16 -20.72 11.25
CA LEU A 108 -13.80 -20.99 12.63
C LEU A 108 -14.16 -22.43 13.09
N ASN A 109 -14.32 -23.38 12.15
CA ASN A 109 -14.82 -24.73 12.46
C ASN A 109 -13.98 -25.47 13.52
N ASN A 110 -12.67 -25.23 13.54
CA ASN A 110 -11.72 -25.88 14.46
C ASN A 110 -11.25 -24.95 15.58
N VAL A 111 -11.97 -23.85 15.83
CA VAL A 111 -11.68 -22.94 16.95
C VAL A 111 -12.57 -23.31 18.13
N ALA A 112 -11.97 -23.56 19.28
CA ALA A 112 -12.69 -23.76 20.53
C ALA A 112 -13.16 -22.41 21.09
N PHE A 113 -14.34 -22.40 21.72
CA PHE A 113 -14.91 -21.21 22.34
C PHE A 113 -15.12 -21.41 23.84
N LEU A 114 -14.83 -20.39 24.61
CA LEU A 114 -15.29 -20.21 25.98
C LEU A 114 -16.19 -18.97 26.00
N ASP A 115 -17.49 -19.23 25.88
CA ASP A 115 -18.50 -18.17 25.86
C ASP A 115 -18.94 -17.84 27.29
N LEU A 116 -18.56 -16.63 27.75
CA LEU A 116 -18.94 -16.07 29.04
C LEU A 116 -20.13 -15.11 28.93
N SER A 117 -20.51 -14.69 27.70
CA SER A 117 -21.56 -13.69 27.46
C SER A 117 -22.95 -14.18 27.80
N THR A 118 -23.19 -15.50 27.70
CA THR A 118 -24.50 -16.13 27.98
C THR A 118 -24.57 -16.74 29.38
N ASN A 119 -23.50 -16.63 30.18
CA ASN A 119 -23.45 -17.22 31.50
C ASN A 119 -24.16 -16.36 32.53
N THR A 120 -25.29 -16.84 33.03
CA THR A 120 -26.10 -16.14 34.02
C THR A 120 -25.35 -15.86 35.33
N GLU A 121 -24.44 -16.72 35.75
CA GLU A 121 -23.59 -16.49 36.94
C GLU A 121 -22.62 -15.33 36.67
N PHE A 122 -22.00 -15.31 35.48
CA PHE A 122 -21.12 -14.22 35.07
C PHE A 122 -21.85 -12.87 35.00
N LEU A 123 -23.04 -12.85 34.39
CA LEU A 123 -23.86 -11.65 34.30
C LEU A 123 -24.31 -11.17 35.69
N SER A 124 -24.73 -12.10 36.57
CA SER A 124 -25.12 -11.75 37.95
C SER A 124 -23.94 -11.24 38.78
N GLU A 125 -22.72 -11.76 38.56
CA GLU A 125 -21.52 -11.24 39.20
C GLU A 125 -21.13 -9.84 38.64
N MET A 126 -21.24 -9.60 37.35
CA MET A 126 -21.06 -8.26 36.78
C MET A 126 -22.06 -7.25 37.36
N GLU A 127 -23.33 -7.62 37.51
CA GLU A 127 -24.33 -6.76 38.12
C GLU A 127 -24.00 -6.45 39.60
N ARG A 128 -23.50 -7.43 40.36
CA ARG A 128 -23.05 -7.24 41.74
C ARG A 128 -21.87 -6.28 41.84
N TYR A 129 -20.89 -6.38 40.94
CA TYR A 129 -19.75 -5.46 40.88
C TYR A 129 -20.15 -4.04 40.47
N SER A 130 -21.15 -3.90 39.59
CA SER A 130 -21.67 -2.60 39.17
C SER A 130 -22.48 -1.88 40.25
N SER A 131 -22.92 -2.60 41.32
CA SER A 131 -23.69 -2.06 42.40
C SER A 131 -22.82 -1.84 43.66
N PRO A 132 -22.58 -0.59 44.09
CA PRO A 132 -21.75 -0.30 45.26
C PRO A 132 -22.18 -1.01 46.56
N GLN A 133 -23.43 -1.45 46.63
CA GLN A 133 -24.03 -2.09 47.80
C GLN A 133 -23.82 -3.61 47.86
N LEU A 134 -23.41 -4.25 46.73
CA LEU A 134 -23.25 -5.71 46.59
C LEU A 134 -21.82 -6.16 46.36
N GLN A 135 -20.86 -5.23 46.34
CA GLN A 135 -19.45 -5.52 46.02
C GLN A 135 -18.76 -6.47 47.02
N GLU A 136 -19.19 -6.49 48.29
CA GLU A 136 -18.61 -7.37 49.31
C GLU A 136 -18.99 -8.85 49.14
N GLU A 137 -20.02 -9.18 48.34
CA GLU A 137 -20.50 -10.55 48.12
C GLU A 137 -20.03 -11.14 46.80
N ALA A 138 -19.35 -10.38 45.94
CA ALA A 138 -18.91 -10.83 44.66
C ALA A 138 -17.63 -11.67 44.75
N ASN A 139 -17.61 -12.85 44.11
CA ASN A 139 -16.48 -13.76 44.14
C ASN A 139 -15.78 -13.81 42.73
N PRO A 140 -14.77 -12.95 42.47
CA PRO A 140 -14.08 -12.92 41.17
C PRO A 140 -13.26 -14.21 40.87
N LEU A 141 -13.02 -15.04 41.90
CA LEU A 141 -12.23 -16.27 41.76
C LEU A 141 -12.96 -17.32 40.92
N SER A 142 -14.28 -17.36 40.90
CA SER A 142 -15.06 -18.39 40.19
C SER A 142 -14.85 -18.32 38.65
N ILE A 143 -14.82 -17.13 38.08
CA ILE A 143 -14.68 -16.93 36.63
C ILE A 143 -13.24 -17.22 36.18
N THR A 144 -12.26 -16.67 36.89
CA THR A 144 -10.86 -16.90 36.62
C THR A 144 -10.49 -18.39 36.75
N GLU A 145 -11.05 -19.07 37.76
CA GLU A 145 -10.84 -20.52 37.94
C GLU A 145 -11.42 -21.34 36.79
N ARG A 146 -12.61 -21.00 36.27
CA ARG A 146 -13.21 -21.67 35.11
C ARG A 146 -12.37 -21.49 33.85
N ILE A 147 -11.90 -20.27 33.59
CA ILE A 147 -10.99 -19.98 32.45
C ILE A 147 -9.71 -20.82 32.60
N ILE A 148 -9.09 -20.81 33.78
CA ILE A 148 -7.88 -21.57 34.07
C ILE A 148 -8.10 -23.07 33.90
N GLN A 149 -9.21 -23.61 34.38
CA GLN A 149 -9.57 -25.02 34.25
C GLN A 149 -9.73 -25.43 32.78
N GLN A 150 -10.44 -24.63 32.00
CA GLN A 150 -10.62 -24.87 30.56
C GLN A 150 -9.29 -24.86 29.80
N ILE A 151 -8.42 -23.89 30.11
CA ILE A 151 -7.09 -23.78 29.49
C ILE A 151 -6.21 -24.99 29.84
N ARG A 152 -6.24 -25.46 31.11
CA ARG A 152 -5.48 -26.64 31.53
C ARG A 152 -5.92 -27.93 30.83
N VAL A 153 -7.21 -28.06 30.53
CA VAL A 153 -7.77 -29.22 29.81
C VAL A 153 -7.44 -29.15 28.33
N LEU A 154 -7.64 -27.97 27.72
CA LEU A 154 -7.53 -27.78 26.28
C LEU A 154 -6.07 -27.61 25.80
N LYS A 155 -5.21 -26.99 26.63
CA LYS A 155 -3.82 -26.62 26.32
C LYS A 155 -3.69 -25.89 25.00
N PRO A 156 -4.35 -24.74 24.81
CA PRO A 156 -4.36 -24.03 23.56
C PRO A 156 -3.00 -23.41 23.27
N GLN A 157 -2.58 -23.45 21.98
CA GLN A 157 -1.36 -22.80 21.49
C GLN A 157 -1.62 -21.32 21.15
N ARG A 158 -2.89 -20.98 20.80
CA ARG A 158 -3.33 -19.59 20.58
C ARG A 158 -4.56 -19.31 21.42
N VAL A 159 -4.52 -18.18 22.13
CA VAL A 159 -5.65 -17.67 22.90
C VAL A 159 -5.99 -16.26 22.43
N PHE A 160 -7.24 -16.04 22.08
CA PHE A 160 -7.77 -14.70 21.81
C PHE A 160 -8.86 -14.36 22.82
N LEU A 161 -8.73 -13.20 23.48
CA LEU A 161 -9.65 -12.72 24.50
C LEU A 161 -10.28 -11.39 24.07
N ASP A 162 -11.60 -11.36 23.95
CA ASP A 162 -12.37 -10.20 23.51
C ASP A 162 -13.53 -9.91 24.49
N SER A 163 -13.45 -8.90 25.35
CA SER A 163 -12.37 -7.94 25.52
C SER A 163 -11.84 -7.94 26.95
N MET A 164 -10.57 -7.59 27.11
CA MET A 164 -9.97 -7.38 28.43
C MET A 164 -10.64 -6.24 29.20
N THR A 165 -11.17 -5.24 28.49
CA THR A 165 -11.88 -4.10 29.10
C THR A 165 -13.11 -4.56 29.87
N GLN A 166 -13.87 -5.54 29.37
CA GLN A 166 -15.05 -6.08 30.05
C GLN A 166 -14.66 -6.91 31.29
N LEU A 167 -13.57 -7.66 31.22
CA LEU A 167 -13.05 -8.36 32.40
C LEU A 167 -12.58 -7.38 33.49
N ARG A 168 -12.13 -6.17 33.14
CA ARG A 168 -11.76 -5.13 34.10
C ARG A 168 -12.93 -4.61 34.95
N MET A 169 -14.13 -4.63 34.41
CA MET A 169 -15.31 -4.18 35.15
C MET A 169 -15.59 -5.01 36.42
N ILE A 170 -14.93 -6.17 36.53
CA ILE A 170 -15.09 -7.11 37.65
C ILE A 170 -14.18 -6.76 38.85
N SER A 171 -13.23 -5.83 38.75
CA SER A 171 -12.32 -5.47 39.85
C SER A 171 -12.37 -3.98 40.18
N PRO A 172 -12.70 -3.62 41.43
CA PRO A 172 -12.86 -2.22 41.83
C PRO A 172 -11.55 -1.43 41.99
N ASP A 173 -10.39 -2.12 42.11
CA ASP A 173 -9.08 -1.50 42.32
C ASP A 173 -8.17 -1.71 41.13
N SER A 174 -7.67 -0.63 40.55
CA SER A 174 -6.77 -0.65 39.39
C SER A 174 -5.43 -1.39 39.67
N PHE A 175 -4.93 -1.35 40.88
CA PHE A 175 -3.69 -2.03 41.25
C PHE A 175 -3.87 -3.55 41.38
N GLN A 176 -4.95 -4.00 42.03
CA GLN A 176 -5.28 -5.42 42.14
C GLN A 176 -5.58 -6.02 40.76
N MET A 177 -6.31 -5.30 39.93
CA MET A 177 -6.60 -5.68 38.55
C MET A 177 -5.30 -5.88 37.75
N ARG A 178 -4.36 -4.93 37.80
CA ARG A 178 -3.08 -5.04 37.11
C ARG A 178 -2.33 -6.31 37.51
N LYS A 179 -2.32 -6.62 38.81
CA LYS A 179 -1.69 -7.83 39.31
C LYS A 179 -2.38 -9.09 38.80
N GLN A 180 -3.71 -9.15 38.81
CA GLN A 180 -4.50 -10.28 38.32
C GLN A 180 -4.30 -10.50 36.81
N VAL A 181 -4.35 -9.44 35.99
CA VAL A 181 -4.07 -9.55 34.56
C VAL A 181 -2.66 -10.08 34.30
N LEU A 182 -1.67 -9.59 35.04
CA LEU A 182 -0.28 -10.01 34.91
C LEU A 182 -0.09 -11.49 35.29
N GLU A 183 -0.72 -11.94 36.36
CA GLU A 183 -0.72 -13.33 36.80
C GLU A 183 -1.43 -14.23 35.78
N PHE A 184 -2.55 -13.78 35.23
CA PHE A 184 -3.29 -14.51 34.21
C PHE A 184 -2.50 -14.62 32.89
N LEU A 185 -1.90 -13.55 32.39
CA LEU A 185 -1.06 -13.60 31.21
C LEU A 185 0.17 -14.48 31.41
N ARG A 186 0.82 -14.42 32.57
CA ARG A 186 1.93 -15.32 32.91
C ARG A 186 1.50 -16.77 32.90
N PHE A 187 0.36 -17.09 33.52
CA PHE A 187 -0.19 -18.44 33.49
C PHE A 187 -0.39 -18.95 32.06
N LEU A 188 -0.97 -18.13 31.16
CA LEU A 188 -1.16 -18.51 29.75
C LEU A 188 0.17 -18.78 29.03
N ILE A 189 1.18 -17.94 29.26
CA ILE A 189 2.50 -18.09 28.68
C ILE A 189 3.21 -19.36 29.23
N GLU A 190 3.06 -19.66 30.53
CA GLU A 190 3.55 -20.91 31.15
C GLU A 190 2.87 -22.17 30.56
N GLN A 191 1.62 -22.03 30.07
CA GLN A 191 0.95 -23.09 29.31
C GLN A 191 1.38 -23.12 27.82
N GLU A 192 2.45 -22.40 27.45
CA GLU A 192 3.00 -22.31 26.09
C GLU A 192 2.08 -21.60 25.08
N ALA A 193 1.04 -20.90 25.52
CA ALA A 193 0.12 -20.20 24.66
C ALA A 193 0.70 -18.84 24.17
N THR A 194 0.38 -18.47 22.94
CA THR A 194 0.50 -17.10 22.45
C THR A 194 -0.84 -16.42 22.63
N VAL A 195 -0.83 -15.27 23.28
CA VAL A 195 -2.03 -14.58 23.73
C VAL A 195 -2.23 -13.29 22.98
N LEU A 196 -3.39 -13.13 22.36
CA LEU A 196 -3.86 -11.89 21.78
C LEU A 196 -5.11 -11.43 22.54
N PHE A 197 -5.19 -10.18 22.92
CA PHE A 197 -6.38 -9.64 23.56
C PHE A 197 -6.70 -8.24 23.06
N THR A 198 -7.98 -7.86 23.20
CA THR A 198 -8.45 -6.54 22.76
C THR A 198 -8.61 -5.59 23.93
N SER A 199 -8.38 -4.30 23.64
CA SER A 199 -8.64 -3.19 24.57
C SER A 199 -9.16 -1.98 23.79
N GLU A 200 -9.96 -1.15 24.41
CA GLU A 200 -10.39 0.12 23.84
C GLU A 200 -9.27 1.16 23.93
N MET A 201 -9.28 2.14 23.03
CA MET A 201 -8.46 3.35 23.18
C MET A 201 -9.18 4.30 24.14
N SER A 202 -8.53 4.64 25.24
CA SER A 202 -8.99 5.71 26.12
C SER A 202 -7.79 6.50 26.63
N ASP A 203 -8.03 7.77 26.93
CA ASP A 203 -7.04 8.67 27.53
C ASP A 203 -6.79 8.37 29.03
N ASP A 204 -7.49 7.39 29.58
CA ASP A 204 -7.40 7.02 30.97
C ASP A 204 -6.04 6.36 31.28
N SER A 205 -5.32 6.90 32.28
CA SER A 205 -4.00 6.41 32.71
C SER A 205 -4.00 4.91 33.04
N SER A 206 -5.14 4.37 33.48
CA SER A 206 -5.33 2.96 33.81
C SER A 206 -5.28 2.00 32.61
N GLN A 207 -5.59 2.48 31.41
CA GLN A 207 -5.49 1.66 30.17
C GLN A 207 -4.08 1.64 29.57
N ASN A 208 -3.24 2.63 29.92
CA ASN A 208 -1.83 2.62 29.55
C ASN A 208 -1.05 1.50 30.26
N ASP A 209 -1.58 0.98 31.37
CA ASP A 209 -0.96 -0.10 32.13
C ASP A 209 -0.87 -1.42 31.34
N LEU A 210 -1.87 -1.75 30.51
CA LEU A 210 -1.85 -2.97 29.66
C LEU A 210 -0.74 -2.92 28.62
N GLN A 211 -0.41 -1.74 28.09
CA GLN A 211 0.69 -1.57 27.14
C GLN A 211 2.06 -1.86 27.78
N VAL A 212 2.21 -1.58 29.08
CA VAL A 212 3.46 -1.82 29.80
C VAL A 212 3.67 -3.33 30.01
N ILE A 213 2.57 -4.05 30.29
CA ILE A 213 2.59 -5.48 30.66
C ILE A 213 2.88 -6.37 29.44
N CYS A 214 2.21 -6.14 28.30
CA CYS A 214 2.31 -7.00 27.13
C CYS A 214 3.63 -6.82 26.35
N ASP A 215 3.96 -7.82 25.53
CA ASP A 215 5.18 -7.84 24.70
C ASP A 215 5.02 -7.03 23.42
N GLY A 216 3.79 -6.94 22.88
CA GLY A 216 3.51 -6.13 21.70
C GLY A 216 2.21 -5.35 21.81
N VAL A 217 2.18 -4.19 21.14
CA VAL A 217 1.03 -3.27 21.08
C VAL A 217 0.73 -2.92 19.63
N ILE A 218 -0.46 -3.26 19.19
CA ILE A 218 -0.99 -2.98 17.87
C ILE A 218 -2.13 -1.99 18.03
N ASN A 219 -2.07 -0.86 17.33
CA ASN A 219 -3.09 0.18 17.40
C ASN A 219 -3.86 0.21 16.09
N LEU A 220 -5.19 0.21 16.19
CA LEU A 220 -6.11 0.37 15.07
C LEU A 220 -6.80 1.72 15.21
N HIS A 221 -6.74 2.54 14.17
CA HIS A 221 -7.41 3.82 14.11
C HIS A 221 -8.51 3.80 13.06
N ASN A 222 -9.65 4.42 13.38
CA ASN A 222 -10.76 4.58 12.47
C ASN A 222 -11.09 6.08 12.35
N ALA A 223 -10.50 6.74 11.37
CA ALA A 223 -10.68 8.17 11.12
C ALA A 223 -11.55 8.41 9.88
N GLU A 224 -11.99 9.66 9.67
CA GLU A 224 -12.74 10.05 8.46
C GLU A 224 -12.01 9.70 7.16
N ARG A 225 -10.67 9.71 7.20
CA ARG A 225 -9.82 9.37 6.06
C ARG A 225 -9.66 7.86 5.85
N GLY A 226 -10.26 7.02 6.71
CA GLY A 226 -10.23 5.56 6.66
C GLY A 226 -9.49 4.93 7.83
N ARG A 227 -9.28 3.61 7.76
CA ARG A 227 -8.67 2.82 8.84
C ARG A 227 -7.18 2.70 8.63
N THR A 228 -6.42 2.79 9.74
CA THR A 228 -4.98 2.52 9.77
C THR A 228 -4.62 1.56 10.89
N ILE A 229 -3.49 0.89 10.74
CA ILE A 229 -2.87 0.01 11.74
C ILE A 229 -1.44 0.48 11.98
N SER A 230 -1.02 0.50 13.23
CA SER A 230 0.37 0.78 13.60
C SER A 230 0.84 -0.10 14.75
N ILE A 231 2.15 -0.35 14.82
CA ILE A 231 2.77 -1.06 15.90
C ILE A 231 3.55 -0.04 16.73
N SER A 232 3.24 0.07 18.02
CA SER A 232 3.92 0.99 18.93
C SER A 232 4.94 0.29 19.85
N LYS A 233 4.83 -1.05 19.96
CA LYS A 233 5.74 -1.86 20.78
C LYS A 233 5.80 -3.28 20.25
N PHE A 234 7.02 -3.81 20.15
CA PHE A 234 7.25 -5.21 19.80
C PHE A 234 8.57 -5.70 20.42
N ARG A 235 8.48 -6.34 21.59
CA ARG A 235 9.66 -6.82 22.31
C ARG A 235 10.31 -7.99 21.59
N GLY A 236 11.62 -7.95 21.44
CA GLY A 236 12.42 -9.03 20.88
C GLY A 236 12.45 -9.10 19.35
N SER A 237 11.93 -8.10 18.66
CA SER A 237 12.03 -7.93 17.22
C SER A 237 11.91 -6.47 16.85
N ASP A 238 12.40 -6.16 15.67
CA ASP A 238 12.08 -4.94 14.95
C ASP A 238 10.77 -5.08 14.17
N PHE A 239 10.24 -3.99 13.65
CA PHE A 239 9.02 -3.92 12.85
C PHE A 239 9.06 -2.69 11.93
N ILE A 240 8.24 -2.68 10.89
CA ILE A 240 8.09 -1.51 10.02
C ILE A 240 7.29 -0.45 10.77
N ALA A 241 7.95 0.65 11.10
CA ALA A 241 7.35 1.75 11.85
C ALA A 241 6.41 2.60 10.97
N GLY A 242 5.48 3.31 11.62
CA GLY A 242 4.52 4.20 10.97
C GLY A 242 3.09 3.66 11.00
N GLU A 243 2.19 4.44 10.41
CA GLU A 243 0.82 4.05 10.17
C GLU A 243 0.71 3.40 8.79
N HIS A 244 0.10 2.24 8.72
CA HIS A 244 -0.15 1.50 7.50
C HIS A 244 -1.64 1.55 7.19
N ASP A 245 -1.98 1.72 5.93
CA ASP A 245 -3.39 1.67 5.50
C ASP A 245 -3.96 0.27 5.72
N MET A 246 -5.24 0.21 6.12
CA MET A 246 -5.95 -1.06 6.21
C MET A 246 -7.39 -0.97 5.72
N GLN A 247 -7.92 -2.09 5.24
CA GLN A 247 -9.27 -2.21 4.73
C GLN A 247 -9.96 -3.46 5.28
N LEU A 248 -11.21 -3.29 5.72
CA LEU A 248 -12.11 -4.41 6.02
C LEU A 248 -12.98 -4.69 4.80
N SER A 249 -12.98 -5.91 4.33
CA SER A 249 -13.75 -6.36 3.16
C SER A 249 -14.52 -7.65 3.46
N SER A 250 -15.26 -8.13 2.48
CA SER A 250 -15.90 -9.47 2.54
C SER A 250 -14.91 -10.64 2.53
N THR A 251 -13.62 -10.37 2.32
CA THR A 251 -12.54 -11.35 2.36
C THR A 251 -11.64 -11.20 3.59
N GLY A 252 -12.08 -10.42 4.58
CA GLY A 252 -11.37 -10.19 5.82
C GLY A 252 -10.69 -8.83 5.89
N LEU A 253 -9.65 -8.77 6.71
CA LEU A 253 -8.83 -7.58 6.92
C LEU A 253 -7.59 -7.64 6.04
N HIS A 254 -7.39 -6.58 5.27
CA HIS A 254 -6.20 -6.37 4.43
C HIS A 254 -5.40 -5.21 4.99
N VAL A 255 -4.10 -5.36 5.04
CA VAL A 255 -3.16 -4.33 5.48
C VAL A 255 -2.25 -3.97 4.32
N PHE A 256 -1.97 -2.69 4.14
CA PHE A 256 -1.10 -2.19 3.09
C PHE A 256 0.15 -1.58 3.74
N PRO A 257 1.27 -2.32 3.79
CA PRO A 257 2.48 -1.83 4.41
C PRO A 257 2.99 -0.56 3.72
N HIS A 258 3.37 0.43 4.51
CA HIS A 258 4.05 1.61 3.98
C HIS A 258 5.34 1.20 3.26
N LEU A 259 5.55 1.71 2.05
CA LEU A 259 6.75 1.39 1.28
C LEU A 259 7.99 2.00 1.95
N MET A 260 8.87 1.13 2.39
CA MET A 260 10.22 1.54 2.82
C MET A 260 11.16 1.42 1.60
N PRO A 261 11.82 2.51 1.18
CA PRO A 261 12.83 2.42 0.14
C PRO A 261 13.96 1.50 0.61
N GLU A 262 14.16 0.39 -0.06
CA GLU A 262 15.35 -0.44 0.16
C GLU A 262 16.57 0.35 -0.31
N ILE A 263 17.53 0.60 0.59
CA ILE A 263 18.82 1.20 0.25
C ILE A 263 19.71 0.09 -0.32
N GLN A 264 19.32 -0.49 -1.43
CA GLN A 264 20.19 -1.37 -2.20
C GLN A 264 20.75 -0.57 -3.37
N HIS A 265 22.06 -0.34 -3.36
CA HIS A 265 22.77 0.10 -4.54
C HIS A 265 22.87 -1.09 -5.52
N VAL A 266 21.81 -1.30 -6.28
CA VAL A 266 21.86 -2.25 -7.40
C VAL A 266 22.40 -1.47 -8.59
N ASP A 267 23.57 -1.90 -9.09
CA ASP A 267 24.10 -1.39 -10.35
C ASP A 267 23.35 -2.09 -11.47
N PHE A 268 22.46 -1.37 -12.14
CA PHE A 268 21.67 -1.89 -13.27
C PHE A 268 22.44 -1.84 -14.60
N GLY A 269 23.73 -1.56 -14.56
CA GLY A 269 24.57 -1.46 -15.77
C GLY A 269 24.21 -0.25 -16.63
N ASN A 270 24.59 -0.30 -17.91
CA ASN A 270 24.37 0.78 -18.89
C ASN A 270 23.11 0.56 -19.75
N GLU A 271 22.15 -0.24 -19.28
CA GLU A 271 20.92 -0.48 -20.03
C GLU A 271 20.06 0.79 -20.09
N THR A 272 19.60 1.12 -21.31
CA THR A 272 18.77 2.29 -21.56
C THR A 272 17.51 1.92 -22.32
N ALA A 273 16.39 2.55 -21.91
CA ALA A 273 15.16 2.55 -22.66
C ALA A 273 15.26 3.62 -23.76
N THR A 274 15.43 3.20 -25.00
CA THR A 274 15.45 4.07 -26.19
C THR A 274 14.03 4.44 -26.59
N SER A 275 13.87 5.56 -27.27
CA SER A 275 12.57 5.99 -27.82
C SER A 275 12.27 5.39 -29.19
N GLY A 276 13.29 4.88 -29.88
CA GLY A 276 13.23 4.47 -31.29
C GLY A 276 13.17 5.65 -32.26
N ILE A 277 13.40 6.87 -31.78
CA ILE A 277 13.49 8.11 -32.56
C ILE A 277 14.90 8.63 -32.38
N SER A 278 15.72 8.57 -33.44
CA SER A 278 17.15 8.89 -33.39
C SER A 278 17.41 10.26 -32.77
N GLU A 279 16.67 11.27 -33.21
CA GLU A 279 16.83 12.65 -32.77
C GLU A 279 16.50 12.85 -31.28
N LEU A 280 15.50 12.10 -30.74
CA LEU A 280 15.16 12.12 -29.33
C LEU A 280 16.21 11.39 -28.49
N ASP A 281 16.68 10.25 -29.00
CA ASP A 281 17.72 9.48 -28.33
C ASP A 281 19.08 10.24 -28.35
N GLU A 282 19.36 11.05 -29.39
CA GLU A 282 20.48 11.99 -29.38
C GLU A 282 20.33 13.08 -28.32
N MET A 283 19.16 13.74 -28.22
CA MET A 283 18.88 14.73 -27.17
C MET A 283 19.08 14.17 -25.76
N LEU A 284 18.83 12.88 -25.61
CA LEU A 284 18.96 12.14 -24.34
C LEU A 284 20.30 11.38 -24.22
N HIS A 285 21.24 11.55 -25.15
CA HIS A 285 22.51 10.81 -25.18
C HIS A 285 22.33 9.31 -24.90
N GLY A 286 21.46 8.65 -25.69
CA GLY A 286 21.24 7.20 -25.67
C GLY A 286 19.96 6.72 -24.99
N GLY A 287 18.99 7.63 -24.68
CA GLY A 287 17.71 7.25 -24.09
C GLY A 287 17.63 7.44 -22.57
N LEU A 288 16.69 6.77 -21.91
CA LEU A 288 16.46 6.84 -20.47
C LEU A 288 17.15 5.66 -19.78
N ALA A 289 18.02 5.92 -18.82
CA ALA A 289 18.68 4.85 -18.06
C ALA A 289 17.67 4.07 -17.19
N CYS A 290 17.85 2.75 -17.10
CA CYS A 290 17.07 1.91 -16.18
C CYS A 290 17.25 2.38 -14.73
N GLY A 291 16.20 2.24 -13.92
CA GLY A 291 16.23 2.71 -12.54
C GLY A 291 16.27 4.23 -12.37
N THR A 292 15.85 5.01 -13.38
CA THR A 292 15.77 6.48 -13.26
C THR A 292 14.34 6.99 -13.29
N ILE A 293 14.13 8.15 -12.67
CA ILE A 293 12.85 8.87 -12.69
C ILE A 293 12.91 9.96 -13.75
N THR A 294 12.02 9.89 -14.74
CA THR A 294 11.86 10.90 -15.78
C THR A 294 10.53 11.62 -15.59
N ILE A 295 10.58 12.94 -15.47
CA ILE A 295 9.38 13.78 -15.48
C ILE A 295 9.22 14.33 -16.90
N ILE A 296 8.04 14.09 -17.49
CA ILE A 296 7.61 14.70 -18.75
C ILE A 296 6.57 15.76 -18.41
N THR A 297 6.93 17.03 -18.60
CA THR A 297 6.11 18.17 -18.17
C THR A 297 5.69 19.06 -19.33
N GLY A 298 4.53 19.70 -19.22
CA GLY A 298 4.01 20.62 -20.24
C GLY A 298 2.49 20.80 -20.16
N PRO A 299 1.93 21.73 -20.96
CA PRO A 299 0.49 22.00 -20.97
C PRO A 299 -0.32 20.82 -21.47
N SER A 300 -1.65 20.85 -21.24
CA SER A 300 -2.57 19.83 -21.73
C SER A 300 -2.55 19.76 -23.27
N GLY A 301 -2.68 18.55 -23.83
CA GLY A 301 -2.73 18.32 -25.28
C GLY A 301 -1.40 18.44 -26.04
N VAL A 302 -0.29 18.77 -25.36
CA VAL A 302 1.02 18.95 -26.03
C VAL A 302 1.66 17.63 -26.52
N GLY A 303 1.26 16.48 -25.94
CA GLY A 303 1.76 15.15 -26.35
C GLY A 303 2.56 14.38 -25.31
N LYS A 304 2.48 14.76 -24.02
CA LYS A 304 3.23 14.12 -22.92
C LYS A 304 3.03 12.60 -22.85
N THR A 305 1.77 12.16 -22.80
CA THR A 305 1.39 10.73 -22.77
C THR A 305 1.88 9.98 -23.99
N THR A 306 1.75 10.59 -25.19
CA THR A 306 2.21 10.01 -26.45
C THR A 306 3.72 9.81 -26.44
N LEU A 307 4.48 10.77 -25.90
CA LEU A 307 5.92 10.66 -25.74
C LEU A 307 6.30 9.52 -24.80
N GLY A 308 5.61 9.38 -23.65
CA GLY A 308 5.84 8.27 -22.72
C GLY A 308 5.57 6.90 -23.36
N LEU A 309 4.46 6.78 -24.09
CA LEU A 309 4.10 5.55 -24.81
C LEU A 309 5.04 5.21 -25.96
N GLN A 310 5.73 6.19 -26.53
CA GLN A 310 6.74 5.95 -27.56
C GLN A 310 7.94 5.14 -27.00
N PHE A 311 8.41 5.43 -25.80
CA PHE A 311 9.42 4.61 -25.11
C PHE A 311 8.90 3.19 -24.83
N MET A 312 7.66 3.07 -24.38
CA MET A 312 7.06 1.76 -24.12
C MET A 312 6.87 0.92 -25.38
N LYS A 313 6.53 1.56 -26.52
CA LYS A 313 6.44 0.90 -27.83
C LYS A 313 7.79 0.28 -28.21
N GLU A 314 8.87 1.01 -28.04
CA GLU A 314 10.22 0.54 -28.37
C GLU A 314 10.64 -0.62 -27.45
N MET A 315 10.35 -0.52 -26.14
CA MET A 315 10.63 -1.60 -25.19
C MET A 315 9.77 -2.84 -25.47
N ALA A 316 8.51 -2.67 -25.88
CA ALA A 316 7.66 -3.79 -26.32
C ALA A 316 8.25 -4.49 -27.55
N GLY A 317 8.88 -3.75 -28.47
CA GLY A 317 9.63 -4.31 -29.60
C GLY A 317 10.81 -5.20 -29.20
N LYS A 318 11.37 -4.97 -28.02
CA LYS A 318 12.43 -5.80 -27.39
C LYS A 318 11.88 -6.96 -26.55
N GLY A 319 10.55 -7.07 -26.42
CA GLY A 319 9.88 -8.09 -25.61
C GLY A 319 9.72 -7.70 -24.13
N GLU A 320 10.11 -6.48 -23.76
CA GLU A 320 10.02 -5.96 -22.40
C GLU A 320 8.61 -5.53 -22.04
N HIS A 321 8.22 -5.71 -20.77
CA HIS A 321 6.91 -5.34 -20.28
C HIS A 321 6.89 -3.94 -19.68
N SER A 322 5.80 -3.20 -19.93
CA SER A 322 5.57 -1.86 -19.39
C SER A 322 4.18 -1.76 -18.75
N ILE A 323 4.03 -0.89 -17.74
CA ILE A 323 2.73 -0.64 -17.08
C ILE A 323 2.41 0.85 -17.11
N VAL A 324 1.17 1.17 -17.47
CA VAL A 324 0.60 2.52 -17.40
C VAL A 324 -0.49 2.56 -16.34
N TYR A 325 -0.40 3.51 -15.40
CA TYR A 325 -1.46 3.85 -14.46
C TYR A 325 -2.13 5.13 -14.92
N LEU A 326 -3.39 5.02 -15.37
CA LEU A 326 -4.21 6.14 -15.86
C LEU A 326 -5.15 6.63 -14.77
N PHE A 327 -5.14 7.94 -14.51
CA PHE A 327 -5.97 8.58 -13.49
C PHE A 327 -7.09 9.45 -14.06
N GLU A 328 -6.92 10.01 -15.24
CA GLU A 328 -7.84 11.01 -15.81
C GLU A 328 -8.49 10.53 -17.10
N GLU A 329 -7.73 9.91 -17.99
CA GLU A 329 -8.22 9.45 -19.29
C GLU A 329 -8.79 8.03 -19.21
N TRP A 330 -9.84 7.75 -19.95
CA TRP A 330 -10.38 6.40 -20.09
C TRP A 330 -9.48 5.52 -20.99
N GLU A 331 -9.25 4.28 -20.57
CA GLU A 331 -8.42 3.32 -21.31
C GLU A 331 -8.80 3.23 -22.79
N HIS A 332 -10.09 3.11 -23.13
CA HIS A 332 -10.56 2.99 -24.50
C HIS A 332 -10.29 4.26 -25.35
N VAL A 333 -10.25 5.45 -24.72
CA VAL A 333 -9.91 6.73 -25.39
C VAL A 333 -8.42 6.76 -25.70
N LEU A 334 -7.58 6.38 -24.73
CA LEU A 334 -6.13 6.25 -24.91
C LEU A 334 -5.82 5.29 -26.06
N ILE A 335 -6.40 4.09 -26.05
CA ILE A 335 -6.20 3.07 -27.09
C ILE A 335 -6.53 3.65 -28.48
N LYS A 336 -7.74 4.21 -28.64
CA LYS A 336 -8.16 4.78 -29.93
C LYS A 336 -7.25 5.89 -30.43
N ARG A 337 -6.81 6.77 -29.52
CA ARG A 337 -5.89 7.86 -29.84
C ARG A 337 -4.53 7.33 -30.30
N CYS A 338 -3.98 6.37 -29.59
CA CYS A 338 -2.63 5.84 -29.90
C CYS A 338 -2.58 5.01 -31.18
N GLU A 339 -3.61 4.23 -31.46
CA GLU A 339 -3.74 3.50 -32.74
C GLU A 339 -3.75 4.49 -33.93
N SER A 340 -4.41 5.65 -33.77
CA SER A 340 -4.39 6.70 -34.81
C SER A 340 -3.03 7.38 -34.99
N LEU A 341 -2.09 7.20 -34.05
CA LEU A 341 -0.73 7.76 -34.05
C LEU A 341 0.35 6.71 -34.32
N ASN A 342 -0.01 5.56 -34.89
CA ASN A 342 0.89 4.46 -35.18
C ASN A 342 1.62 3.88 -33.93
N ILE A 343 0.94 3.92 -32.79
CA ILE A 343 1.35 3.22 -31.57
C ILE A 343 0.43 2.01 -31.41
N PRO A 344 0.86 0.77 -31.68
CA PRO A 344 0.03 -0.42 -31.77
C PRO A 344 -0.31 -0.99 -30.39
N ILE A 345 -1.05 -0.22 -29.57
CA ILE A 345 -1.37 -0.56 -28.17
C ILE A 345 -2.11 -1.89 -28.08
N CYS A 346 -3.10 -2.16 -28.94
CA CYS A 346 -3.84 -3.41 -28.91
C CYS A 346 -2.90 -4.61 -29.06
N LYS A 347 -1.97 -4.54 -30.01
CA LYS A 347 -0.98 -5.59 -30.21
C LYS A 347 -0.03 -5.75 -29.01
N MET A 348 0.38 -4.64 -28.39
CA MET A 348 1.25 -4.67 -27.20
C MET A 348 0.52 -5.34 -26.01
N ILE A 349 -0.78 -5.10 -25.84
CA ILE A 349 -1.59 -5.74 -24.79
C ILE A 349 -1.77 -7.23 -25.09
N GLU A 350 -2.10 -7.62 -26.34
CA GLU A 350 -2.22 -9.02 -26.76
C GLU A 350 -0.92 -9.81 -26.53
N GLN A 351 0.22 -9.19 -26.81
CA GLN A 351 1.54 -9.76 -26.60
C GLN A 351 2.01 -9.73 -25.14
N ARG A 352 1.22 -9.15 -24.23
CA ARG A 352 1.55 -8.98 -22.81
C ARG A 352 2.85 -8.17 -22.59
N THR A 353 3.15 -7.22 -23.47
CA THR A 353 4.25 -6.27 -23.33
C THR A 353 3.78 -4.91 -22.79
N LEU A 354 2.47 -4.72 -22.66
CA LEU A 354 1.85 -3.54 -22.04
C LEU A 354 0.67 -3.93 -21.18
N SER A 355 0.60 -3.37 -19.99
CA SER A 355 -0.59 -3.37 -19.14
C SER A 355 -1.07 -1.95 -18.90
N ILE A 356 -2.38 -1.72 -19.04
CA ILE A 356 -3.03 -0.44 -18.74
C ILE A 356 -3.92 -0.64 -17.53
N ASN A 357 -3.66 0.11 -16.46
CA ASN A 357 -4.44 0.08 -15.23
C ASN A 357 -5.15 1.42 -15.04
N GLN A 358 -6.45 1.44 -15.28
CA GLN A 358 -7.27 2.62 -14.98
C GLN A 358 -7.52 2.72 -13.48
N ILE A 359 -7.24 3.89 -12.90
CA ILE A 359 -7.38 4.18 -11.48
C ILE A 359 -8.52 5.19 -11.30
N GLU A 360 -9.59 4.75 -10.65
CA GLU A 360 -10.71 5.62 -10.33
C GLU A 360 -10.33 6.59 -9.20
N ALA A 361 -10.77 7.84 -9.33
CA ALA A 361 -10.57 8.85 -8.31
C ALA A 361 -11.16 8.42 -6.96
N LYS A 362 -10.42 8.66 -5.87
CA LYS A 362 -10.83 8.39 -4.47
C LYS A 362 -11.04 6.92 -4.13
N ARG A 363 -10.65 5.99 -4.99
CA ARG A 363 -10.83 4.55 -4.74
C ARG A 363 -9.74 3.95 -3.88
N TYR A 364 -8.50 4.40 -4.07
CA TYR A 364 -7.33 3.84 -3.41
C TYR A 364 -6.73 4.80 -2.39
N ARG A 365 -6.20 4.24 -1.32
CA ARG A 365 -5.32 4.95 -0.40
C ARG A 365 -3.87 4.86 -0.90
N PRO A 366 -2.95 5.71 -0.41
CA PRO A 366 -1.58 5.73 -0.91
C PRO A 366 -0.85 4.40 -0.80
N ASP A 367 -0.88 3.80 0.38
CA ASP A 367 -0.20 2.53 0.63
C ASP A 367 -0.89 1.38 -0.13
N GLU A 368 -2.23 1.42 -0.26
CA GLU A 368 -2.99 0.48 -1.08
C GLU A 368 -2.60 0.57 -2.56
N PHE A 369 -2.48 1.79 -3.10
CA PHE A 369 -2.01 2.00 -4.47
C PHE A 369 -0.57 1.51 -4.65
N ALA A 370 0.32 1.88 -3.75
CA ALA A 370 1.71 1.48 -3.78
C ALA A 370 1.88 -0.06 -3.69
N TYR A 371 1.08 -0.71 -2.83
CA TYR A 371 1.03 -2.17 -2.73
C TYR A 371 0.55 -2.82 -4.04
N ARG A 372 -0.47 -2.23 -4.69
CA ARG A 372 -0.95 -2.70 -5.99
C ARG A 372 0.14 -2.60 -7.05
N VAL A 373 0.80 -1.44 -7.16
CA VAL A 373 1.93 -1.25 -8.09
C VAL A 373 3.01 -2.29 -7.85
N ARG A 374 3.40 -2.51 -6.60
CA ARG A 374 4.38 -3.53 -6.22
C ARG A 374 3.97 -4.91 -6.73
N ARG A 375 2.73 -5.33 -6.46
CA ARG A 375 2.22 -6.64 -6.90
C ARG A 375 2.20 -6.79 -8.41
N ASP A 376 1.79 -5.74 -9.13
CA ASP A 376 1.70 -5.75 -10.58
C ASP A 376 3.10 -5.90 -11.22
N ILE A 377 4.11 -5.18 -10.72
CA ILE A 377 5.49 -5.28 -11.24
C ILE A 377 6.17 -6.61 -10.88
N GLU A 378 5.92 -7.15 -9.69
CA GLU A 378 6.46 -8.46 -9.29
C GLU A 378 5.88 -9.61 -10.12
N ALA A 379 4.64 -9.46 -10.62
CA ALA A 379 3.98 -10.46 -11.45
C ALA A 379 4.45 -10.46 -12.92
N THR A 380 5.00 -9.35 -13.44
CA THR A 380 5.18 -9.12 -14.88
C THR A 380 6.60 -8.79 -15.33
N GLN A 381 7.60 -8.75 -14.45
CA GLN A 381 8.98 -8.35 -14.77
C GLN A 381 9.04 -7.03 -15.57
N THR A 382 8.41 -6.01 -15.03
CA THR A 382 8.21 -4.73 -15.71
C THR A 382 9.50 -3.91 -15.79
N SER A 383 9.78 -3.31 -16.95
CA SER A 383 10.95 -2.44 -17.20
C SER A 383 10.60 -0.96 -17.11
N ILE A 384 9.37 -0.57 -17.48
CA ILE A 384 8.90 0.82 -17.44
C ILE A 384 7.56 0.91 -16.72
N VAL A 385 7.44 1.89 -15.82
CA VAL A 385 6.16 2.27 -15.20
C VAL A 385 5.86 3.73 -15.51
N MET A 386 4.68 4.02 -16.04
CA MET A 386 4.19 5.38 -16.28
C MET A 386 3.01 5.71 -15.36
N ILE A 387 3.08 6.86 -14.71
CA ILE A 387 1.99 7.46 -13.91
C ILE A 387 1.43 8.65 -14.69
N ASP A 388 0.22 8.52 -15.21
CA ASP A 388 -0.44 9.53 -16.05
C ASP A 388 -1.81 9.92 -15.45
N SER A 389 -1.89 11.02 -14.72
CA SER A 389 -0.89 12.05 -14.45
C SER A 389 -0.59 12.17 -12.94
N VAL A 390 0.45 12.92 -12.60
CA VAL A 390 0.74 13.25 -11.18
C VAL A 390 -0.39 14.07 -10.57
N ALA A 391 -1.05 14.94 -11.35
CA ALA A 391 -2.21 15.69 -10.92
C ALA A 391 -3.40 14.75 -10.61
N GLY A 392 -3.69 13.80 -11.50
CA GLY A 392 -4.70 12.76 -11.29
C GLY A 392 -4.38 11.85 -10.11
N TYR A 393 -3.12 11.47 -9.94
CA TYR A 393 -2.67 10.75 -8.75
C TYR A 393 -2.99 11.53 -7.46
N ARG A 394 -2.70 12.83 -7.41
CA ARG A 394 -3.01 13.70 -6.27
C ARG A 394 -4.50 13.75 -5.95
N LEU A 395 -5.36 13.80 -6.97
CA LEU A 395 -6.82 13.84 -6.79
C LEU A 395 -7.39 12.49 -6.35
N SER A 396 -6.75 11.40 -6.77
CA SER A 396 -7.23 10.03 -6.53
C SER A 396 -6.78 9.48 -5.19
N VAL A 397 -5.65 9.94 -4.70
CA VAL A 397 -5.00 9.45 -3.50
C VAL A 397 -5.08 10.54 -2.42
N HIS A 398 -6.00 10.39 -1.48
CA HIS A 398 -6.22 11.37 -0.40
C HIS A 398 -5.09 11.35 0.63
N VAL A 399 -4.07 12.20 0.48
CA VAL A 399 -2.93 12.23 1.40
C VAL A 399 -2.56 13.64 1.84
N ALA A 400 -2.14 13.75 3.09
CA ALA A 400 -1.51 14.96 3.61
C ALA A 400 -0.08 15.15 3.05
N ASP A 401 0.66 14.04 2.83
CA ASP A 401 2.02 14.02 2.28
C ASP A 401 2.09 13.25 0.96
N LEU A 402 1.49 13.81 -0.08
CA LEU A 402 1.54 13.25 -1.43
C LEU A 402 2.99 13.08 -1.95
N VAL A 403 3.82 14.08 -1.69
CA VAL A 403 5.19 14.12 -2.21
C VAL A 403 6.03 13.01 -1.59
N GLY A 404 5.88 12.77 -0.28
CA GLY A 404 6.55 11.69 0.42
C GLY A 404 6.15 10.32 -0.10
N HIS A 405 4.86 10.07 -0.28
CA HIS A 405 4.37 8.78 -0.81
C HIS A 405 4.79 8.54 -2.26
N LEU A 406 4.68 9.55 -3.13
CA LEU A 406 5.15 9.42 -4.52
C LEU A 406 6.66 9.19 -4.57
N HIS A 407 7.42 9.89 -3.71
CA HIS A 407 8.87 9.71 -3.59
C HIS A 407 9.23 8.28 -3.15
N ALA A 408 8.56 7.75 -2.12
CA ALA A 408 8.78 6.38 -1.64
C ALA A 408 8.48 5.35 -2.75
N LEU A 409 7.37 5.51 -3.47
CA LEU A 409 7.01 4.66 -4.60
C LEU A 409 8.06 4.72 -5.71
N CYS A 410 8.47 5.92 -6.12
CA CYS A 410 9.49 6.11 -7.15
C CYS A 410 10.84 5.51 -6.73
N LYS A 411 11.24 5.68 -5.47
CA LYS A 411 12.48 5.08 -4.94
C LYS A 411 12.43 3.56 -4.91
N TYR A 412 11.28 2.99 -4.55
CA TYR A 412 11.09 1.55 -4.62
C TYR A 412 11.24 1.04 -6.06
N LEU A 413 10.59 1.67 -7.04
CA LEU A 413 10.70 1.31 -8.45
C LEU A 413 12.14 1.46 -8.98
N GLN A 414 12.83 2.55 -8.61
CA GLN A 414 14.26 2.73 -8.92
C GLN A 414 15.11 1.59 -8.37
N GLY A 415 14.90 1.19 -7.11
CA GLY A 415 15.60 0.08 -6.47
C GLY A 415 15.39 -1.27 -7.16
N LYS A 416 14.29 -1.42 -7.94
CA LYS A 416 14.03 -2.60 -8.79
C LYS A 416 14.56 -2.47 -10.21
N GLY A 417 15.25 -1.37 -10.56
CA GLY A 417 15.76 -1.13 -11.91
C GLY A 417 14.73 -0.62 -12.91
N ILE A 418 13.54 -0.27 -12.45
CA ILE A 418 12.45 0.13 -13.32
C ILE A 418 12.59 1.61 -13.69
N ALA A 419 12.49 1.94 -14.99
CA ALA A 419 12.40 3.31 -15.45
C ALA A 419 11.00 3.87 -15.14
N VAL A 420 10.95 5.00 -14.43
CA VAL A 420 9.70 5.63 -14.01
C VAL A 420 9.43 6.86 -14.86
N LEU A 421 8.26 6.92 -15.50
CA LEU A 421 7.78 8.07 -16.25
C LEU A 421 6.65 8.75 -15.47
N LEU A 422 6.85 9.99 -15.06
CA LEU A 422 5.84 10.81 -14.39
C LEU A 422 5.34 11.87 -15.37
N ILE A 423 4.08 11.78 -15.74
CA ILE A 423 3.43 12.80 -16.58
C ILE A 423 2.93 13.92 -15.68
N ASN A 424 3.49 15.11 -15.87
CA ASN A 424 3.14 16.30 -15.09
C ASN A 424 2.48 17.36 -15.98
N GLU A 425 1.32 17.83 -15.57
CA GLU A 425 0.63 18.92 -16.26
C GLU A 425 0.99 20.26 -15.66
N LEU A 426 1.16 21.26 -16.52
CA LEU A 426 1.37 22.66 -16.14
C LEU A 426 0.09 23.44 -16.45
N GLU A 427 -0.51 24.06 -15.43
CA GLU A 427 -1.75 24.82 -15.60
C GLU A 427 -1.57 26.11 -16.40
N ALA A 428 -0.38 26.71 -16.41
CA ALA A 428 -0.16 28.01 -16.98
C ALA A 428 0.57 27.97 -18.33
N ILE A 429 -0.15 28.30 -19.39
CA ILE A 429 0.42 28.70 -20.69
C ILE A 429 1.12 30.09 -20.59
N THR A 430 0.82 30.86 -19.53
CA THR A 430 1.11 32.32 -19.47
C THR A 430 1.87 32.79 -18.22
N SER A 431 2.50 31.94 -17.43
CA SER A 431 3.28 32.43 -16.27
C SER A 431 4.67 32.96 -16.70
N ASN A 432 5.05 34.15 -16.21
CA ASN A 432 6.39 34.72 -16.42
C ASN A 432 7.53 33.93 -15.73
N GLU A 433 7.18 32.97 -14.88
CA GLU A 433 8.14 32.09 -14.22
C GLU A 433 8.03 30.67 -14.79
N PHE A 434 9.12 30.19 -15.36
CA PHE A 434 9.23 28.79 -15.76
C PHE A 434 9.40 27.94 -14.52
N ARG A 435 8.31 27.32 -14.06
CA ARG A 435 8.35 26.28 -13.03
C ARG A 435 8.18 24.91 -13.70
N ALA A 436 9.21 24.10 -13.65
CA ALA A 436 9.20 22.77 -14.26
C ALA A 436 8.12 21.84 -13.65
N THR A 437 7.72 22.09 -12.40
CA THR A 437 6.66 21.36 -11.70
C THR A 437 6.00 22.24 -10.64
N GLU A 438 4.68 22.23 -10.56
CA GLU A 438 3.93 23.01 -9.55
C GLU A 438 4.02 22.41 -8.15
N LEU A 439 4.18 21.07 -8.06
CA LEU A 439 4.22 20.31 -6.82
C LEU A 439 5.60 20.22 -6.18
N GLY A 440 6.62 20.89 -6.75
CA GLY A 440 7.99 20.80 -6.23
C GLY A 440 8.64 19.42 -6.39
N ILE A 441 8.11 18.52 -7.24
CA ILE A 441 8.62 17.16 -7.43
C ILE A 441 9.89 17.07 -8.32
N SER A 442 10.34 18.18 -8.89
CA SER A 442 11.51 18.24 -9.79
C SER A 442 12.82 17.75 -9.15
N TYR A 443 12.93 17.80 -7.80
CA TYR A 443 14.11 17.29 -7.10
C TYR A 443 14.24 15.76 -7.20
N MET A 444 13.13 15.03 -7.34
CA MET A 444 13.11 13.56 -7.47
C MET A 444 13.59 13.12 -8.85
N ALA A 445 13.41 13.97 -9.88
CA ALA A 445 13.70 13.60 -11.25
C ALA A 445 15.21 13.45 -11.49
N ASP A 446 15.61 12.36 -12.14
CA ASP A 446 16.91 12.19 -12.74
C ASP A 446 16.94 12.83 -14.13
N ASN A 447 15.83 12.70 -14.88
CA ASN A 447 15.64 13.32 -16.19
C ASN A 447 14.41 14.22 -16.15
N LEU A 448 14.48 15.37 -16.82
CA LEU A 448 13.36 16.28 -16.96
C LEU A 448 13.23 16.72 -18.40
N ILE A 449 12.16 16.29 -19.05
CA ILE A 449 11.78 16.60 -20.43
C ILE A 449 10.59 17.54 -20.37
N PHE A 450 10.66 18.65 -21.09
CA PHE A 450 9.55 19.57 -21.18
C PHE A 450 9.03 19.69 -22.61
N LEU A 451 7.72 19.83 -22.72
CA LEU A 451 7.01 20.06 -23.96
C LEU A 451 6.29 21.40 -23.86
N ARG A 452 6.27 22.18 -24.93
CA ARG A 452 5.65 23.50 -24.96
C ARG A 452 5.03 23.80 -26.31
N TYR A 453 4.00 24.64 -26.32
CA TYR A 453 3.52 25.30 -27.53
C TYR A 453 4.33 26.57 -27.78
N PHE A 454 4.57 26.87 -29.06
CA PHE A 454 5.08 28.16 -29.52
C PHE A 454 4.34 28.58 -30.80
N GLU A 455 4.30 29.88 -31.08
CA GLU A 455 3.68 30.42 -32.26
C GLU A 455 4.77 30.80 -33.27
N GLN A 456 4.59 30.41 -34.51
CA GLN A 456 5.42 30.81 -35.63
C GLN A 456 4.54 31.08 -36.83
N GLU A 457 4.64 32.29 -37.41
CA GLU A 457 3.88 32.72 -38.59
C GLU A 457 2.35 32.62 -38.45
N GLY A 458 1.82 32.72 -37.21
CA GLY A 458 0.40 32.58 -36.91
C GLY A 458 -0.08 31.13 -36.75
N GLU A 459 0.81 30.15 -36.81
CA GLU A 459 0.54 28.74 -36.57
C GLU A 459 1.06 28.28 -35.20
N LEU A 460 0.34 27.36 -34.58
CA LEU A 460 0.71 26.81 -33.27
C LEU A 460 1.55 25.55 -33.44
N HIS A 461 2.79 25.63 -33.08
CA HIS A 461 3.77 24.56 -33.13
C HIS A 461 4.06 23.99 -31.73
N LYS A 462 4.71 22.86 -31.65
CA LYS A 462 5.14 22.21 -30.41
C LYS A 462 6.65 22.07 -30.37
N ALA A 463 7.23 22.33 -29.20
CA ALA A 463 8.67 22.18 -28.96
C ALA A 463 8.92 21.20 -27.83
N ILE A 464 10.04 20.49 -27.91
CA ILE A 464 10.59 19.59 -26.89
C ILE A 464 11.98 20.05 -26.50
N GLY A 465 12.31 19.90 -25.21
CA GLY A 465 13.66 20.15 -24.71
C GLY A 465 13.95 19.32 -23.45
N VAL A 466 15.22 19.12 -23.15
CA VAL A 466 15.70 18.41 -21.96
C VAL A 466 16.33 19.43 -21.02
N LEU A 467 15.79 19.55 -19.81
CA LEU A 467 16.30 20.51 -18.81
C LEU A 467 17.30 19.89 -17.85
N LYS A 468 17.20 18.58 -17.63
CA LYS A 468 18.01 17.88 -16.64
C LYS A 468 18.20 16.43 -17.05
N LYS A 469 19.42 15.94 -16.94
CA LYS A 469 19.77 14.52 -16.93
C LYS A 469 20.96 14.33 -15.99
N ARG A 470 20.83 13.49 -14.99
CA ARG A 470 21.88 13.30 -13.97
C ARG A 470 22.98 12.35 -14.40
N THR A 471 22.68 11.45 -15.34
CA THR A 471 23.58 10.35 -15.73
C THR A 471 24.53 10.73 -16.86
N THR A 472 24.16 11.68 -17.71
CA THR A 472 24.95 12.09 -18.89
C THR A 472 24.77 13.59 -19.15
N ASP A 473 25.52 14.15 -20.10
CA ASP A 473 25.24 15.48 -20.63
C ASP A 473 23.95 15.48 -21.45
N ILE A 474 23.44 16.65 -21.81
CA ILE A 474 22.19 16.85 -22.54
C ILE A 474 22.39 17.78 -23.71
N GLU A 475 21.60 17.61 -24.77
CA GLU A 475 21.45 18.65 -25.76
C GLU A 475 20.69 19.85 -25.15
N ARG A 476 21.26 21.05 -25.26
CA ARG A 476 20.70 22.28 -24.67
C ARG A 476 19.75 23.03 -25.59
N THR A 477 19.63 22.59 -26.84
CA THR A 477 18.74 23.18 -27.83
C THR A 477 17.36 22.58 -27.77
N MET A 478 16.35 23.40 -28.06
CA MET A 478 14.99 22.91 -28.27
C MET A 478 14.83 22.44 -29.70
N ARG A 479 13.99 21.41 -29.89
CA ARG A 479 13.62 20.92 -31.23
C ARG A 479 12.11 20.99 -31.39
N GLU A 480 11.65 21.14 -32.62
CA GLU A 480 10.23 20.99 -32.93
C GLU A 480 9.79 19.54 -32.75
N ILE A 481 8.57 19.32 -32.28
CA ILE A 481 7.95 17.99 -32.16
C ILE A 481 6.62 17.98 -32.90
N GLU A 482 6.49 17.07 -33.84
CA GLU A 482 5.23 16.81 -34.56
C GLU A 482 4.64 15.47 -34.15
N ILE A 483 3.33 15.45 -33.99
CA ILE A 483 2.56 14.24 -33.70
C ILE A 483 1.56 14.06 -34.84
N THR A 484 1.82 13.07 -35.68
CA THR A 484 1.06 12.79 -36.92
C THR A 484 0.53 11.37 -36.92
N SER A 485 -0.26 10.99 -37.92
CA SER A 485 -0.69 9.62 -38.15
C SER A 485 0.45 8.64 -38.37
N ASP A 486 1.63 9.12 -38.78
CA ASP A 486 2.84 8.30 -38.94
C ASP A 486 3.60 8.07 -37.63
N GLY A 487 3.19 8.73 -36.55
CA GLY A 487 3.81 8.72 -35.24
C GLY A 487 4.38 10.06 -34.83
N LEU A 488 5.31 10.02 -33.88
CA LEU A 488 6.01 11.18 -33.33
C LEU A 488 7.28 11.41 -34.11
N LYS A 489 7.52 12.66 -34.53
CA LYS A 489 8.71 13.11 -35.25
C LYS A 489 9.38 14.27 -34.53
N ILE A 490 10.70 14.27 -34.47
CA ILE A 490 11.51 15.34 -33.90
C ILE A 490 12.22 16.06 -35.05
N GLY A 491 12.02 17.37 -35.11
CA GLY A 491 12.62 18.24 -36.13
C GLY A 491 14.04 18.70 -35.78
N GLN A 492 14.51 19.65 -36.58
CA GLN A 492 15.83 20.27 -36.39
C GLN A 492 15.84 21.19 -35.15
N PRO A 493 17.03 21.48 -34.60
CA PRO A 493 17.19 22.44 -33.52
C PRO A 493 16.59 23.83 -33.85
N LEU A 494 15.81 24.39 -32.94
CA LEU A 494 15.18 25.72 -33.07
C LEU A 494 16.19 26.81 -32.66
N THR A 495 17.18 27.08 -33.51
CA THR A 495 18.26 28.03 -33.19
C THR A 495 17.92 29.48 -33.44
N GLU A 496 16.91 29.75 -34.27
CA GLU A 496 16.54 31.12 -34.68
C GLU A 496 15.47 31.76 -33.80
N LEU A 497 14.79 30.99 -32.96
CA LEU A 497 13.71 31.46 -32.12
C LEU A 497 14.26 31.96 -30.77
N GLN A 498 14.23 33.29 -30.56
CA GLN A 498 14.51 33.88 -29.25
C GLN A 498 13.21 33.95 -28.42
N ASP A 499 13.36 33.76 -27.10
CA ASP A 499 12.26 33.90 -26.12
C ASP A 499 11.14 32.85 -26.15
N ILE A 500 11.38 31.63 -26.72
CA ILE A 500 10.41 30.53 -26.64
C ILE A 500 10.02 30.22 -25.16
N LEU A 501 10.89 30.51 -24.19
CA LEU A 501 10.64 30.35 -22.76
C LEU A 501 9.97 31.54 -22.10
N ARG A 502 9.79 32.66 -22.81
CA ARG A 502 9.13 33.89 -22.31
C ARG A 502 7.76 34.04 -22.94
N VAL A 503 6.82 34.58 -22.18
CA VAL A 503 5.55 35.10 -22.74
C VAL A 503 5.89 36.38 -23.52
N PRO A 504 5.35 36.58 -24.73
CA PRO A 504 5.52 37.84 -25.44
C PRO A 504 5.04 38.99 -24.55
N HIS A 505 5.94 39.82 -24.07
CA HIS A 505 5.54 41.11 -23.53
C HIS A 505 5.02 41.95 -24.70
N LEU A 506 3.75 42.33 -24.68
CA LEU A 506 3.26 43.44 -25.47
C LEU A 506 4.21 44.61 -25.24
N THR A 507 5.01 44.94 -26.22
CA THR A 507 5.95 46.03 -26.14
C THR A 507 5.13 47.29 -25.95
N LYS A 508 5.60 48.24 -25.11
CA LYS A 508 4.94 49.54 -24.79
C LYS A 508 4.54 50.35 -26.03
N ARG A 509 4.87 49.94 -27.24
CA ARG A 509 4.45 50.58 -28.49
C ARG A 509 2.98 50.31 -28.88
N GLU A 510 2.40 49.20 -28.44
CA GLU A 510 1.00 48.90 -28.77
C GLU A 510 0.01 49.49 -27.77
N GLN A 511 0.46 49.89 -26.58
CA GLN A 511 -0.38 50.61 -25.60
C GLN A 511 -0.59 52.09 -25.96
N SER A 512 0.23 52.66 -26.87
CA SER A 512 0.07 54.07 -27.29
C SER A 512 -0.92 54.27 -28.45
N ASN A 513 -1.42 53.22 -29.07
CA ASN A 513 -2.38 53.29 -30.17
C ASN A 513 -3.82 52.94 -29.78
N MET A 514 -4.10 52.73 -28.48
CA MET A 514 -5.45 52.48 -27.93
C MET A 514 -5.92 53.57 -26.93
N LEU A 515 -5.31 54.76 -26.97
CA LEU A 515 -5.82 55.97 -26.26
C LEU A 515 -6.25 57.04 -27.25
#